data_210f138209b5de2454c6c5963b563d88
#
_entry.id   210f138209b5de2454c6c5963b563d88
#
_cell.length_a   1.000
_cell.length_b   1.000
_cell.length_c   1.000
_cell.angle_alpha   90.00
_cell.angle_beta   90.00
_cell.angle_gamma   90.00
#
_symmetry.space_group_name_H-M   'P 1'
#
loop_
_entity.id
_entity.type
_entity.pdbx_description
1 polymer ?
#
loop_
_entity_poly.entity_id
_entity_poly.type
_entity_poly.pdbx_seq_one_letter_code
_entity_poly.pdbx_strand_id
1 'polypeptide(L)'
;ASIAAHAQQTLELGGLYQGENLLVVNDPSADGVGFCCYEVRVNGMLTSDAVNSHAFEVDLGALGLTLGKGLSVRLKHRSGCVPRVLNPEVIQPIPGFQLVSFDAAPTGEVSWVTVDEHGRMPFVLQQFKWGKWVDVVRLDGRGGPDERAYSTVIQPIQGENLLRLTHLAPDGTLEVKGEAMFEGDVPEVTMTYNARNEVVSFSKSTQYEFVDGFGTVVLRGVGNQATLRYLSRGDYFVNFGAGTEVLKKR
;
A
#
# COMPACT_ATOMS: atom_id res chain seq x y z
N ALA A 1 5.28 -50.10 -30.95
CA ALA A 1 4.48 -48.97 -30.48
C ALA A 1 5.18 -48.36 -29.27
N SER A 2 5.85 -47.19 -29.48
CA SER A 2 6.44 -46.41 -28.35
C SER A 2 5.29 -45.68 -27.64
N ILE A 3 5.04 -46.07 -26.41
CA ILE A 3 4.20 -45.29 -25.51
C ILE A 3 5.04 -44.10 -25.10
N ALA A 4 4.77 -42.93 -25.69
CA ALA A 4 5.35 -41.69 -25.23
C ALA A 4 4.85 -41.45 -23.80
N ALA A 5 5.72 -41.59 -22.81
CA ALA A 5 5.43 -41.16 -21.44
C ALA A 5 5.20 -39.64 -21.48
N HIS A 6 3.97 -39.22 -21.32
CA HIS A 6 3.65 -37.81 -21.16
C HIS A 6 4.31 -37.32 -19.87
N ALA A 7 5.30 -36.47 -19.99
CA ALA A 7 5.96 -35.89 -18.83
C ALA A 7 4.92 -35.10 -18.03
N GLN A 8 4.66 -35.53 -16.81
CA GLN A 8 3.82 -34.81 -15.85
C GLN A 8 4.54 -33.54 -15.44
N GLN A 9 3.87 -32.41 -15.57
CA GLN A 9 4.37 -31.11 -15.16
C GLN A 9 3.60 -30.63 -13.93
N THR A 10 4.24 -29.80 -13.13
CA THR A 10 3.63 -29.27 -11.89
C THR A 10 3.90 -27.78 -11.83
N LEU A 11 2.84 -27.01 -11.66
CA LEU A 11 2.91 -25.61 -11.27
C LEU A 11 2.88 -25.56 -9.73
N GLU A 12 3.91 -25.02 -9.12
CA GLU A 12 4.03 -24.89 -7.67
C GLU A 12 3.86 -23.44 -7.24
N LEU A 13 3.05 -23.24 -6.19
CA LEU A 13 2.82 -21.95 -5.54
C LEU A 13 3.11 -22.14 -4.05
N GLY A 14 3.91 -21.25 -3.49
CA GLY A 14 4.18 -21.17 -2.05
C GLY A 14 3.66 -19.87 -1.47
N GLY A 15 3.20 -19.92 -0.22
CA GLY A 15 2.68 -18.71 0.43
C GLY A 15 2.17 -18.97 1.84
N LEU A 16 1.28 -18.11 2.30
CA LEU A 16 0.59 -18.21 3.59
C LEU A 16 -0.92 -18.18 3.35
N TYR A 17 -1.67 -18.96 4.14
CA TYR A 17 -3.13 -18.89 4.11
C TYR A 17 -3.64 -17.60 4.73
N GLN A 18 -4.40 -16.80 3.97
CA GLN A 18 -4.93 -15.51 4.39
C GLN A 18 -6.47 -15.47 4.46
N GLY A 19 -7.12 -16.64 4.41
CA GLY A 19 -8.58 -16.75 4.51
C GLY A 19 -9.31 -16.77 3.17
N GLU A 20 -8.59 -16.67 2.05
CA GLU A 20 -9.16 -16.66 0.71
C GLU A 20 -8.74 -17.91 -0.07
N ASN A 21 -9.53 -18.23 -1.13
CA ASN A 21 -9.31 -19.36 -2.01
C ASN A 21 -8.62 -18.94 -3.31
N LEU A 22 -7.92 -19.87 -3.97
CA LEU A 22 -7.28 -19.61 -5.26
C LEU A 22 -8.25 -19.87 -6.42
N LEU A 23 -8.28 -18.97 -7.39
CA LEU A 23 -9.04 -19.09 -8.61
C LEU A 23 -8.11 -19.53 -9.76
N VAL A 24 -8.45 -20.63 -10.42
CA VAL A 24 -7.64 -21.24 -11.47
C VAL A 24 -8.43 -21.32 -12.77
N VAL A 25 -7.87 -20.77 -13.85
CA VAL A 25 -8.32 -21.02 -15.22
C VAL A 25 -7.63 -22.27 -15.71
N ASN A 26 -8.44 -23.22 -16.21
CA ASN A 26 -8.03 -24.54 -16.61
C ASN A 26 -8.50 -24.81 -18.05
N ASP A 27 -7.71 -24.40 -19.00
CA ASP A 27 -8.02 -24.59 -20.41
C ASP A 27 -8.11 -26.09 -20.78
N PRO A 28 -8.81 -26.47 -21.85
CA PRO A 28 -8.77 -27.83 -22.39
C PRO A 28 -7.32 -28.25 -22.66
N SER A 29 -7.05 -29.53 -22.51
CA SER A 29 -5.71 -30.04 -22.81
C SER A 29 -5.43 -29.97 -24.32
N ALA A 30 -4.13 -29.89 -24.68
CA ALA A 30 -3.71 -29.70 -26.06
C ALA A 30 -4.12 -30.85 -27.01
N ASP A 31 -4.36 -32.04 -26.45
CA ASP A 31 -4.88 -33.22 -27.18
C ASP A 31 -6.41 -33.24 -27.33
N GLY A 32 -7.12 -32.25 -26.77
CA GLY A 32 -8.56 -32.13 -26.82
C GLY A 32 -9.31 -33.09 -25.86
N VAL A 33 -8.59 -33.83 -25.02
CA VAL A 33 -9.20 -34.79 -24.08
C VAL A 33 -9.05 -34.30 -22.64
N GLY A 34 -10.14 -33.80 -22.06
CA GLY A 34 -10.17 -33.27 -20.70
C GLY A 34 -9.48 -31.88 -20.56
N PHE A 35 -9.11 -31.55 -19.37
CA PHE A 35 -8.52 -30.23 -19.01
C PHE A 35 -7.01 -30.32 -18.74
N CYS A 36 -6.36 -29.18 -18.76
CA CYS A 36 -4.93 -29.03 -18.57
C CYS A 36 -4.50 -29.50 -17.19
N CYS A 37 -5.06 -28.91 -16.13
CA CYS A 37 -4.88 -29.36 -14.73
C CYS A 37 -5.81 -30.53 -14.45
N TYR A 38 -5.26 -31.57 -13.81
CA TYR A 38 -6.01 -32.79 -13.48
C TYR A 38 -5.90 -33.21 -12.01
N GLU A 39 -4.99 -32.59 -11.25
CA GLU A 39 -4.81 -32.87 -9.81
C GLU A 39 -4.32 -31.62 -9.08
N VAL A 40 -4.89 -31.35 -7.93
CA VAL A 40 -4.46 -30.30 -7.02
C VAL A 40 -4.05 -30.90 -5.68
N ARG A 41 -2.92 -30.46 -5.16
CA ARG A 41 -2.50 -30.79 -3.79
C ARG A 41 -2.18 -29.54 -3.01
N VAL A 42 -2.65 -29.49 -1.78
CA VAL A 42 -2.32 -28.46 -0.81
C VAL A 42 -1.61 -29.09 0.39
N ASN A 43 -0.38 -28.62 0.68
CA ASN A 43 0.48 -29.19 1.71
C ASN A 43 0.65 -30.73 1.57
N GLY A 44 0.69 -31.22 0.34
CA GLY A 44 0.80 -32.64 0.02
C GLY A 44 -0.52 -33.42 0.01
N MET A 45 -1.60 -32.88 0.58
CA MET A 45 -2.93 -33.50 0.58
C MET A 45 -3.64 -33.27 -0.77
N LEU A 46 -4.24 -34.33 -1.31
CA LEU A 46 -5.07 -34.24 -2.49
C LEU A 46 -6.37 -33.49 -2.13
N THR A 47 -6.75 -32.55 -2.97
CA THR A 47 -8.01 -31.82 -2.79
C THR A 47 -9.14 -32.45 -3.61
N SER A 48 -10.38 -32.09 -3.29
CA SER A 48 -11.58 -32.52 -4.01
C SER A 48 -12.10 -31.48 -5.01
N ASP A 49 -11.24 -30.52 -5.39
CA ASP A 49 -11.64 -29.42 -6.26
C ASP A 49 -12.10 -29.88 -7.65
N ALA A 50 -13.01 -29.14 -8.26
CA ALA A 50 -13.64 -29.48 -9.52
C ALA A 50 -12.72 -29.22 -10.73
N VAL A 51 -11.57 -29.91 -10.80
CA VAL A 51 -10.58 -29.77 -11.88
C VAL A 51 -11.08 -30.11 -13.29
N ASN A 52 -12.25 -30.73 -13.42
CA ASN A 52 -12.87 -31.07 -14.71
C ASN A 52 -13.75 -29.93 -15.26
N SER A 53 -13.26 -28.70 -15.18
CA SER A 53 -13.94 -27.49 -15.65
C SER A 53 -12.95 -26.47 -16.20
N HIS A 54 -13.43 -25.52 -17.03
CA HIS A 54 -12.62 -24.43 -17.58
C HIS A 54 -12.06 -23.47 -16.52
N ALA A 55 -12.68 -23.42 -15.35
CA ALA A 55 -12.21 -22.71 -14.20
C ALA A 55 -12.69 -23.43 -12.94
N PHE A 56 -11.87 -23.41 -11.92
CA PHE A 56 -12.21 -23.98 -10.61
C PHE A 56 -11.56 -23.16 -9.49
N GLU A 57 -12.08 -23.35 -8.31
CA GLU A 57 -11.57 -22.78 -7.07
C GLU A 57 -10.83 -23.86 -6.31
N VAL A 58 -9.61 -23.54 -5.82
CA VAL A 58 -8.93 -24.36 -4.82
C VAL A 58 -9.45 -23.90 -3.48
N ASP A 59 -10.32 -24.71 -2.87
CA ASP A 59 -10.97 -24.37 -1.61
C ASP A 59 -10.02 -24.59 -0.42
N LEU A 60 -9.24 -23.56 -0.13
CA LEU A 60 -8.31 -23.55 1.00
C LEU A 60 -9.05 -23.48 2.34
N GLY A 61 -10.25 -22.88 2.37
CA GLY A 61 -11.07 -22.74 3.56
C GLY A 61 -11.56 -24.11 4.09
N ALA A 62 -11.92 -25.01 3.18
CA ALA A 62 -12.37 -26.37 3.55
C ALA A 62 -11.27 -27.24 4.19
N LEU A 63 -10.00 -26.85 4.08
CA LEU A 63 -8.87 -27.62 4.60
C LEU A 63 -8.57 -27.38 6.09
N GLY A 64 -9.36 -26.54 6.77
CA GLY A 64 -9.18 -26.23 8.20
C GLY A 64 -7.86 -25.54 8.52
N LEU A 65 -7.32 -24.78 7.59
CA LEU A 65 -6.06 -24.06 7.76
C LEU A 65 -6.24 -22.85 8.68
N THR A 66 -5.23 -22.59 9.49
CA THR A 66 -5.17 -21.38 10.34
C THR A 66 -4.57 -20.23 9.54
N LEU A 67 -5.08 -19.01 9.71
CA LEU A 67 -4.52 -17.79 9.12
C LEU A 67 -3.02 -17.68 9.42
N GLY A 68 -2.24 -17.28 8.40
CA GLY A 68 -0.78 -17.20 8.48
C GLY A 68 -0.06 -18.56 8.39
N LYS A 69 -0.78 -19.66 8.22
CA LYS A 69 -0.17 -21.00 8.04
C LYS A 69 0.50 -21.09 6.66
N GLY A 70 1.72 -21.63 6.65
CA GLY A 70 2.44 -21.90 5.41
C GLY A 70 1.67 -22.83 4.46
N LEU A 71 1.65 -22.44 3.18
CA LEU A 71 1.00 -23.16 2.09
C LEU A 71 2.01 -23.59 1.03
N SER A 72 1.82 -24.81 0.51
CA SER A 72 2.39 -25.28 -0.74
C SER A 72 1.26 -25.85 -1.59
N VAL A 73 0.93 -25.16 -2.66
CA VAL A 73 -0.11 -25.59 -3.62
C VAL A 73 0.57 -26.12 -4.87
N ARG A 74 0.23 -27.33 -5.28
CA ARG A 74 0.75 -28.02 -6.45
C ARG A 74 -0.38 -28.35 -7.40
N LEU A 75 -0.32 -27.76 -8.59
CA LEU A 75 -1.24 -28.02 -9.70
C LEU A 75 -0.53 -28.95 -10.69
N LYS A 76 -0.90 -30.23 -10.75
CA LYS A 76 -0.37 -31.14 -11.74
C LYS A 76 -1.10 -30.97 -13.05
N HIS A 77 -0.36 -30.82 -14.13
CA HIS A 77 -0.91 -30.54 -15.43
C HIS A 77 -0.26 -31.36 -16.55
N ARG A 78 -0.95 -31.42 -17.66
CA ARG A 78 -0.48 -32.12 -18.86
C ARG A 78 0.60 -31.32 -19.56
N SER A 79 1.44 -31.99 -20.35
CA SER A 79 2.39 -31.32 -21.22
C SER A 79 1.69 -30.48 -22.31
N GLY A 80 2.27 -29.36 -22.68
CA GLY A 80 1.75 -28.49 -23.74
C GLY A 80 0.70 -27.46 -23.29
N CYS A 81 0.34 -27.44 -22.01
CA CYS A 81 -0.53 -26.42 -21.40
C CYS A 81 -0.10 -26.13 -19.95
N VAL A 82 -0.42 -24.96 -19.45
CA VAL A 82 -0.18 -24.56 -18.07
C VAL A 82 -1.44 -23.89 -17.50
N PRO A 83 -1.99 -24.37 -16.38
CA PRO A 83 -3.12 -23.71 -15.73
C PRO A 83 -2.68 -22.33 -15.25
N ARG A 84 -3.61 -21.36 -15.26
CA ARG A 84 -3.33 -19.99 -14.86
C ARG A 84 -4.07 -19.65 -13.57
N VAL A 85 -3.33 -19.29 -12.54
CA VAL A 85 -3.90 -18.77 -11.29
C VAL A 85 -4.20 -17.29 -11.49
N LEU A 86 -5.44 -16.87 -11.18
CA LEU A 86 -5.90 -15.49 -11.40
C LEU A 86 -5.59 -14.55 -10.25
N ASN A 87 -5.53 -15.07 -9.02
CA ASN A 87 -5.36 -14.33 -7.77
C ASN A 87 -4.23 -14.91 -6.90
N PRO A 88 -2.99 -15.05 -7.40
CA PRO A 88 -1.90 -15.64 -6.63
C PRO A 88 -1.53 -14.82 -5.38
N GLU A 89 -1.90 -13.54 -5.36
CA GLU A 89 -1.68 -12.63 -4.24
C GLU A 89 -2.39 -13.05 -2.94
N VAL A 90 -3.49 -13.80 -3.02
CA VAL A 90 -4.25 -14.25 -1.83
C VAL A 90 -3.48 -15.22 -0.94
N ILE A 91 -2.39 -15.79 -1.43
CA ILE A 91 -1.49 -16.65 -0.64
C ILE A 91 -0.09 -16.05 -0.46
N GLN A 92 0.13 -14.81 -0.91
CA GLN A 92 1.41 -14.14 -0.67
C GLN A 92 1.62 -13.94 0.84
N PRO A 93 2.87 -13.83 1.31
CA PRO A 93 3.13 -13.48 2.71
C PRO A 93 2.37 -12.22 3.10
N ILE A 94 1.78 -12.22 4.29
CA ILE A 94 1.18 -11.01 4.85
C ILE A 94 2.28 -9.94 4.91
N PRO A 95 2.10 -8.77 4.31
CA PRO A 95 3.10 -7.74 4.34
C PRO A 95 3.52 -7.39 5.76
N GLY A 96 4.81 -7.35 6.02
CA GLY A 96 5.32 -7.09 7.35
C GLY A 96 6.82 -6.83 7.37
N PHE A 97 7.28 -6.26 8.46
CA PHE A 97 8.69 -5.98 8.73
C PHE A 97 8.89 -5.72 10.23
N GLN A 98 10.13 -5.79 10.67
CA GLN A 98 10.54 -5.28 11.96
C GLN A 98 11.24 -3.94 11.79
N LEU A 99 10.83 -2.93 12.57
CA LEU A 99 11.49 -1.62 12.61
C LEU A 99 12.68 -1.71 13.57
N VAL A 100 13.88 -1.41 13.07
CA VAL A 100 15.11 -1.40 13.87
C VAL A 100 15.37 0.00 14.45
N SER A 101 15.21 1.04 13.62
CA SER A 101 15.32 2.44 14.06
C SER A 101 14.39 3.34 13.26
N PHE A 102 14.01 4.48 13.87
CA PHE A 102 13.27 5.56 13.21
C PHE A 102 13.69 6.87 13.84
N ASP A 103 14.36 7.72 13.06
CA ASP A 103 14.97 8.96 13.51
C ASP A 103 14.56 10.13 12.61
N ALA A 104 14.46 11.32 13.20
CA ALA A 104 14.17 12.55 12.50
C ALA A 104 15.02 13.71 13.01
N ALA A 105 15.52 14.55 12.12
CA ALA A 105 16.37 15.69 12.43
C ALA A 105 15.64 17.02 12.19
N PRO A 106 16.05 18.11 12.90
CA PRO A 106 15.49 19.46 12.70
C PRO A 106 15.61 20.00 11.27
N THR A 107 16.53 19.45 10.48
CA THR A 107 16.67 19.74 9.05
C THR A 107 15.51 19.21 8.20
N GLY A 108 14.67 18.34 8.78
CA GLY A 108 13.62 17.60 8.07
C GLY A 108 14.09 16.28 7.47
N GLU A 109 15.35 15.90 7.67
CA GLU A 109 15.81 14.57 7.30
C GLU A 109 15.18 13.52 8.22
N VAL A 110 14.61 12.49 7.62
CA VAL A 110 13.97 11.37 8.32
C VAL A 110 14.56 10.09 7.78
N SER A 111 15.01 9.22 8.68
CA SER A 111 15.60 7.93 8.34
C SER A 111 15.01 6.80 9.16
N TRP A 112 14.96 5.60 8.57
CA TRP A 112 14.58 4.39 9.29
C TRP A 112 15.29 3.18 8.73
N VAL A 113 15.40 2.17 9.57
CA VAL A 113 15.97 0.86 9.21
C VAL A 113 14.94 -0.21 9.52
N THR A 114 14.77 -1.11 8.60
CA THR A 114 13.88 -2.28 8.70
C THR A 114 14.66 -3.57 8.51
N VAL A 115 14.09 -4.68 8.95
CA VAL A 115 14.57 -6.04 8.70
C VAL A 115 13.36 -6.97 8.50
N ASP A 116 13.58 -8.11 7.85
CA ASP A 116 12.54 -9.10 7.54
C ASP A 116 11.35 -8.52 6.76
N GLU A 117 11.65 -7.72 5.74
CA GLU A 117 10.62 -7.20 4.86
C GLU A 117 10.04 -8.30 3.97
N HIS A 118 8.73 -8.55 4.07
CA HIS A 118 8.04 -9.52 3.23
C HIS A 118 6.68 -8.99 2.76
N GLY A 119 6.30 -9.41 1.56
CA GLY A 119 5.12 -8.89 0.87
C GLY A 119 5.32 -7.48 0.30
N ARG A 120 4.24 -6.89 -0.22
CA ARG A 120 4.24 -5.50 -0.68
C ARG A 120 4.11 -4.58 0.53
N MET A 121 5.04 -3.66 0.67
CA MET A 121 5.18 -2.85 1.88
C MET A 121 5.21 -1.36 1.58
N PRO A 122 4.04 -0.71 1.40
CA PRO A 122 3.98 0.74 1.35
C PRO A 122 4.16 1.33 2.75
N PHE A 123 5.24 2.08 2.94
CA PHE A 123 5.44 2.96 4.08
C PHE A 123 4.68 4.26 3.86
N VAL A 124 4.04 4.76 4.91
CA VAL A 124 3.45 6.10 4.93
C VAL A 124 4.04 6.86 6.10
N LEU A 125 4.82 7.90 5.79
CA LEU A 125 5.30 8.83 6.79
C LEU A 125 4.26 9.93 6.96
N GLN A 126 3.84 10.14 8.20
CA GLN A 126 2.86 11.16 8.56
C GLN A 126 3.46 12.17 9.51
N GLN A 127 3.04 13.43 9.36
CA GLN A 127 3.37 14.54 10.26
C GLN A 127 2.08 15.03 10.91
N PHE A 128 2.11 15.25 12.23
CA PHE A 128 0.98 15.81 12.93
C PHE A 128 0.96 17.34 12.74
N LYS A 129 -0.09 17.81 12.10
CA LYS A 129 -0.35 19.24 11.90
C LYS A 129 -1.83 19.49 11.63
N TRP A 130 -2.28 20.71 11.89
CA TRP A 130 -3.70 21.10 11.72
C TRP A 130 -4.66 20.22 12.54
N GLY A 131 -4.20 19.72 13.71
CA GLY A 131 -4.99 18.85 14.58
C GLY A 131 -5.18 17.41 14.07
N LYS A 132 -4.41 16.98 13.04
CA LYS A 132 -4.54 15.64 12.44
C LYS A 132 -3.20 15.11 11.94
N TRP A 133 -3.14 13.80 11.73
CA TRP A 133 -2.03 13.17 11.00
C TRP A 133 -2.20 13.37 9.49
N VAL A 134 -1.16 13.91 8.86
CA VAL A 134 -1.15 14.23 7.43
C VAL A 134 -0.04 13.46 6.75
N ASP A 135 -0.39 12.73 5.68
CA ASP A 135 0.61 12.01 4.87
C ASP A 135 1.56 13.02 4.21
N VAL A 136 2.85 12.85 4.45
CA VAL A 136 3.90 13.70 3.87
C VAL A 136 4.77 12.96 2.86
N VAL A 137 4.98 11.65 3.06
CA VAL A 137 5.74 10.79 2.13
C VAL A 137 5.07 9.43 2.05
N ARG A 138 5.06 8.86 0.85
CA ARG A 138 4.76 7.43 0.61
C ARG A 138 5.92 6.82 -0.15
N LEU A 139 6.37 5.64 0.28
CA LEU A 139 7.50 4.94 -0.28
C LEU A 139 7.28 3.43 -0.17
N ASP A 140 7.58 2.69 -1.22
CA ASP A 140 7.49 1.23 -1.18
C ASP A 140 8.77 0.62 -0.58
N GLY A 141 8.60 -0.39 0.28
CA GLY A 141 9.67 -1.21 0.79
C GLY A 141 10.37 -2.00 -0.32
N ARG A 142 11.65 -2.31 -0.12
CA ARG A 142 12.47 -3.04 -1.10
C ARG A 142 12.39 -4.56 -0.96
N GLY A 143 11.85 -5.03 0.17
CA GLY A 143 11.71 -6.44 0.47
C GLY A 143 13.03 -7.14 0.83
N GLY A 144 12.90 -8.34 1.38
CA GLY A 144 14.00 -9.24 1.73
C GLY A 144 14.29 -9.33 3.23
N PRO A 145 15.03 -10.35 3.65
CA PRO A 145 15.30 -10.62 5.06
C PRO A 145 16.36 -9.69 5.67
N ASP A 146 17.21 -9.11 4.84
CA ASP A 146 18.34 -8.28 5.28
C ASP A 146 17.88 -6.89 5.74
N GLU A 147 18.75 -6.20 6.49
CA GLU A 147 18.53 -4.81 6.85
C GLU A 147 18.39 -3.91 5.62
N ARG A 148 17.41 -3.01 5.67
CA ARG A 148 17.13 -2.00 4.65
C ARG A 148 17.08 -0.62 5.29
N ALA A 149 18.00 0.24 4.89
CA ALA A 149 18.01 1.64 5.31
C ALA A 149 17.25 2.50 4.29
N TYR A 150 16.42 3.40 4.82
CA TYR A 150 15.63 4.37 4.08
C TYR A 150 15.90 5.76 4.60
N SER A 151 15.84 6.75 3.72
CA SER A 151 15.87 8.15 4.10
C SER A 151 15.00 8.98 3.17
N THR A 152 14.48 10.08 3.71
CA THR A 152 13.71 11.07 2.95
C THR A 152 13.85 12.42 3.63
N VAL A 153 13.41 13.48 2.94
CA VAL A 153 13.37 14.82 3.52
C VAL A 153 11.92 15.28 3.51
N ILE A 154 11.43 15.68 4.67
CA ILE A 154 10.13 16.34 4.82
C ILE A 154 10.32 17.85 4.95
N GLN A 155 9.23 18.57 4.86
CA GLN A 155 9.23 20.00 5.15
C GLN A 155 8.94 20.24 6.64
N PRO A 156 9.91 20.71 7.44
CA PRO A 156 9.66 21.07 8.83
C PRO A 156 8.65 22.21 8.94
N ILE A 157 7.85 22.17 10.01
CA ILE A 157 7.02 23.30 10.43
C ILE A 157 7.70 24.00 11.60
N GLN A 158 7.35 25.26 11.85
CA GLN A 158 7.79 26.00 13.04
C GLN A 158 7.29 25.30 14.31
N GLY A 159 8.16 25.10 15.30
CA GLY A 159 7.84 24.45 16.57
C GLY A 159 7.91 22.92 16.49
N GLU A 160 7.08 22.27 17.31
CA GLU A 160 7.08 20.82 17.43
C GLU A 160 6.65 20.10 16.15
N ASN A 161 7.48 19.16 15.71
CA ASN A 161 7.22 18.25 14.59
C ASN A 161 7.08 16.83 15.11
N LEU A 162 5.86 16.36 15.25
CA LEU A 162 5.58 14.95 15.57
C LEU A 162 5.45 14.18 14.27
N LEU A 163 6.20 13.08 14.17
CA LEU A 163 6.19 12.18 13.01
C LEU A 163 5.82 10.78 13.43
N ARG A 164 5.17 10.05 12.54
CA ARG A 164 5.01 8.61 12.69
C ARG A 164 5.24 7.90 11.37
N LEU A 165 5.94 6.79 11.45
CA LEU A 165 6.09 5.84 10.36
C LEU A 165 4.97 4.81 10.46
N THR A 166 4.17 4.69 9.41
CA THR A 166 3.08 3.72 9.34
C THR A 166 3.29 2.77 8.18
N HIS A 167 2.71 1.61 8.31
CA HIS A 167 2.59 0.62 7.24
C HIS A 167 1.13 0.50 6.82
N LEU A 168 0.88 0.51 5.51
CA LEU A 168 -0.46 0.28 4.98
C LEU A 168 -0.68 -1.22 4.84
N ALA A 169 -1.51 -1.77 5.73
CA ALA A 169 -1.90 -3.17 5.70
C ALA A 169 -2.80 -3.49 4.48
N PRO A 170 -2.92 -4.77 4.07
CA PRO A 170 -3.75 -5.18 2.92
C PRO A 170 -5.22 -4.78 3.04
N ASP A 171 -5.76 -4.71 4.25
CA ASP A 171 -7.15 -4.27 4.52
C ASP A 171 -7.33 -2.75 4.42
N GLY A 172 -6.25 -2.00 4.11
CA GLY A 172 -6.26 -0.54 4.00
C GLY A 172 -6.05 0.19 5.33
N THR A 173 -5.86 -0.50 6.43
CA THR A 173 -5.55 0.13 7.73
C THR A 173 -4.10 0.59 7.79
N LEU A 174 -3.85 1.68 8.54
CA LEU A 174 -2.50 2.18 8.80
C LEU A 174 -2.05 1.70 10.19
N GLU A 175 -1.03 0.86 10.21
CA GLU A 175 -0.39 0.41 11.44
C GLU A 175 0.80 1.31 11.79
N VAL A 176 0.80 1.90 12.99
CA VAL A 176 1.93 2.69 13.47
C VAL A 176 3.07 1.76 13.85
N LYS A 177 4.25 2.00 13.27
CA LYS A 177 5.46 1.21 13.51
C LYS A 177 6.50 1.96 14.34
N GLY A 178 6.55 3.28 14.24
CA GLY A 178 7.46 4.12 15.03
C GLY A 178 7.01 5.57 15.05
N GLU A 179 7.49 6.30 16.07
CA GLU A 179 7.23 7.72 16.24
C GLU A 179 8.55 8.43 16.51
N ALA A 180 8.68 9.66 16.03
CA ALA A 180 9.83 10.54 16.25
C ALA A 180 9.35 11.98 16.40
N MET A 181 10.15 12.79 17.10
CA MET A 181 9.86 14.19 17.36
C MET A 181 11.11 15.02 17.23
N PHE A 182 10.97 16.23 16.69
CA PHE A 182 12.00 17.26 16.72
C PHE A 182 11.40 18.66 16.78
N GLU A 183 12.19 19.63 17.24
CA GLU A 183 11.83 21.05 17.22
C GLU A 183 12.30 21.68 15.92
N GLY A 184 11.39 22.25 15.15
CA GLY A 184 11.69 22.92 13.89
C GLY A 184 11.94 24.41 14.08
N ASP A 185 13.15 24.86 13.74
CA ASP A 185 13.51 26.29 13.72
C ASP A 185 13.49 26.82 12.28
N VAL A 186 12.28 26.92 11.73
CA VAL A 186 12.06 27.43 10.38
C VAL A 186 11.08 28.61 10.42
N PRO A 187 11.23 29.63 9.55
CA PRO A 187 10.28 30.72 9.51
C PRO A 187 8.85 30.25 9.28
N GLU A 188 7.90 30.84 9.96
CA GLU A 188 6.47 30.59 9.76
C GLU A 188 6.09 30.88 8.31
N VAL A 189 5.19 30.06 7.77
CA VAL A 189 4.60 30.30 6.45
C VAL A 189 3.50 31.33 6.59
N THR A 190 3.54 32.38 5.79
CA THR A 190 2.46 33.38 5.71
C THR A 190 1.68 33.24 4.43
N MET A 191 0.42 33.67 4.45
CA MET A 191 -0.51 33.60 3.33
C MET A 191 -0.99 34.99 2.92
N THR A 192 -1.13 35.21 1.61
CA THR A 192 -1.77 36.40 1.04
C THR A 192 -2.79 35.99 -0.03
N TYR A 193 -3.92 36.67 -0.07
CA TYR A 193 -4.96 36.41 -1.08
C TYR A 193 -5.14 37.59 -2.03
N ASN A 194 -4.98 37.35 -3.33
CA ASN A 194 -5.30 38.29 -4.38
C ASN A 194 -6.69 38.00 -4.96
N ALA A 195 -7.70 38.77 -4.50
CA ALA A 195 -9.08 38.58 -4.90
C ALA A 195 -9.32 38.85 -6.42
N ARG A 196 -8.49 39.68 -7.07
CA ARG A 196 -8.64 40.00 -8.51
C ARG A 196 -8.30 38.82 -9.39
N ASN A 197 -7.25 38.09 -9.02
CA ASN A 197 -6.78 36.93 -9.78
C ASN A 197 -7.28 35.61 -9.19
N GLU A 198 -7.94 35.67 -8.03
CA GLU A 198 -8.41 34.50 -7.25
C GLU A 198 -7.26 33.54 -6.93
N VAL A 199 -6.10 34.08 -6.52
CA VAL A 199 -4.90 33.31 -6.18
C VAL A 199 -4.49 33.58 -4.74
N VAL A 200 -4.23 32.51 -4.02
CA VAL A 200 -3.53 32.53 -2.73
C VAL A 200 -2.05 32.31 -3.01
N SER A 201 -1.20 33.12 -2.36
CA SER A 201 0.25 32.97 -2.40
C SER A 201 0.77 32.74 -0.99
N PHE A 202 1.67 31.77 -0.84
CA PHE A 202 2.38 31.45 0.41
C PHE A 202 3.81 31.98 0.35
N SER A 203 4.37 32.40 1.47
CA SER A 203 5.75 32.95 1.57
C SER A 203 6.83 31.95 1.12
N LYS A 204 6.55 30.65 1.20
CA LYS A 204 7.37 29.56 0.65
C LYS A 204 6.50 28.40 0.19
N SER A 205 7.06 27.49 -0.59
CA SER A 205 6.36 26.24 -0.94
C SER A 205 5.94 25.51 0.33
N THR A 206 4.67 25.13 0.42
CA THR A 206 4.10 24.43 1.57
C THR A 206 2.99 23.49 1.13
N GLN A 207 2.71 22.47 1.92
CA GLN A 207 1.49 21.70 1.78
C GLN A 207 0.32 22.51 2.31
N TYR A 208 -0.81 22.51 1.60
CA TYR A 208 -2.00 23.25 1.98
C TYR A 208 -3.29 22.48 1.73
N GLU A 209 -4.32 22.82 2.49
CA GLU A 209 -5.69 22.37 2.30
C GLU A 209 -6.67 23.54 2.51
N PHE A 210 -7.68 23.62 1.65
CA PHE A 210 -8.82 24.51 1.81
C PHE A 210 -10.01 23.67 2.25
N VAL A 211 -10.58 24.03 3.38
CA VAL A 211 -11.72 23.34 4.00
C VAL A 211 -12.91 24.30 3.97
N ASP A 212 -14.05 23.87 3.48
CA ASP A 212 -15.27 24.68 3.46
C ASP A 212 -15.94 24.78 4.84
N GLY A 213 -17.02 25.55 4.92
CA GLY A 213 -17.79 25.72 6.15
C GLY A 213 -18.47 24.43 6.68
N PHE A 214 -18.47 23.37 5.90
CA PHE A 214 -18.99 22.04 6.29
C PHE A 214 -17.90 21.07 6.74
N GLY A 215 -16.63 21.50 6.74
CA GLY A 215 -15.51 20.66 7.11
C GLY A 215 -14.98 19.79 5.96
N THR A 216 -15.43 20.02 4.71
CA THR A 216 -14.98 19.26 3.55
C THR A 216 -13.72 19.89 2.95
N VAL A 217 -12.69 19.07 2.69
CA VAL A 217 -11.50 19.51 1.95
C VAL A 217 -11.88 19.66 0.47
N VAL A 218 -11.93 20.89 -0.01
CA VAL A 218 -12.33 21.23 -1.37
C VAL A 218 -11.14 21.49 -2.32
N LEU A 219 -9.97 21.76 -1.76
CA LEU A 219 -8.72 21.91 -2.52
C LEU A 219 -7.55 21.52 -1.63
N ARG A 220 -6.58 20.80 -2.18
CA ARG A 220 -5.31 20.50 -1.53
C ARG A 220 -4.17 20.51 -2.54
N GLY A 221 -2.97 20.77 -2.06
CA GLY A 221 -1.78 20.75 -2.92
C GLY A 221 -0.50 21.01 -2.15
N VAL A 222 0.59 21.07 -2.90
CA VAL A 222 1.92 21.48 -2.43
C VAL A 222 2.43 22.53 -3.38
N GLY A 223 2.89 23.65 -2.87
CA GLY A 223 3.41 24.76 -3.66
C GLY A 223 3.37 26.09 -2.93
N ASN A 224 3.81 27.14 -3.59
CA ASN A 224 3.75 28.51 -3.08
C ASN A 224 2.54 29.31 -3.59
N GLN A 225 1.66 28.68 -4.39
CA GLN A 225 0.43 29.30 -4.87
C GLN A 225 -0.70 28.29 -5.00
N ALA A 226 -1.94 28.77 -4.81
CA ALA A 226 -3.17 28.01 -5.05
C ALA A 226 -4.17 28.89 -5.80
N THR A 227 -4.76 28.38 -6.89
CA THR A 227 -5.84 29.06 -7.61
C THR A 227 -7.19 28.64 -7.06
N LEU A 228 -8.05 29.61 -6.78
CA LEU A 228 -9.39 29.41 -6.22
C LEU A 228 -10.51 29.59 -7.26
N ARG A 229 -10.19 29.73 -8.55
CA ARG A 229 -11.16 30.03 -9.62
C ARG A 229 -12.34 29.06 -9.67
N TYR A 230 -12.12 27.83 -9.29
CA TYR A 230 -13.14 26.77 -9.36
C TYR A 230 -13.90 26.59 -8.04
N LEU A 231 -13.51 27.32 -6.98
CA LEU A 231 -14.22 27.28 -5.71
C LEU A 231 -15.36 28.30 -5.71
N SER A 232 -16.45 27.96 -5.03
CA SER A 232 -17.58 28.87 -4.82
C SER A 232 -17.19 30.05 -3.93
N ARG A 233 -18.03 31.13 -3.92
CA ARG A 233 -17.89 32.20 -2.95
C ARG A 233 -18.25 31.66 -1.56
N GLY A 234 -17.51 32.09 -0.53
CA GLY A 234 -17.71 31.61 0.83
C GLY A 234 -16.48 31.77 1.71
N ASP A 235 -16.60 31.32 2.93
CA ASP A 235 -15.53 31.30 3.90
C ASP A 235 -14.83 29.92 3.86
N TYR A 236 -13.50 29.93 3.87
CA TYR A 236 -12.66 28.73 3.84
C TYR A 236 -11.68 28.78 5.00
N PHE A 237 -11.48 27.66 5.65
CA PHE A 237 -10.36 27.45 6.54
C PHE A 237 -9.18 26.94 5.71
N VAL A 238 -8.09 27.67 5.72
CA VAL A 238 -6.89 27.32 4.94
C VAL A 238 -5.84 26.78 5.89
N ASN A 239 -5.56 25.50 5.79
CA ASN A 239 -4.49 24.83 6.51
C ASN A 239 -3.19 24.96 5.71
N PHE A 240 -2.12 25.48 6.31
CA PHE A 240 -0.78 25.57 5.72
C PHE A 240 0.28 25.78 6.80
N GLY A 241 1.54 25.42 6.52
CA GLY A 241 2.57 25.48 7.54
C GLY A 241 2.15 24.73 8.81
N ALA A 242 2.27 25.37 9.97
CA ALA A 242 1.83 24.85 11.26
C ALA A 242 0.37 25.18 11.62
N GLY A 243 -0.27 26.14 10.91
CA GLY A 243 -1.52 26.76 11.35
C GLY A 243 -2.68 26.67 10.36
N THR A 244 -3.75 27.35 10.74
CA THR A 244 -4.98 27.51 9.96
C THR A 244 -5.40 28.97 9.95
N GLU A 245 -5.70 29.52 8.80
CA GLU A 245 -6.26 30.88 8.65
C GLU A 245 -7.60 30.84 7.95
N VAL A 246 -8.44 31.85 8.21
CA VAL A 246 -9.75 32.02 7.53
C VAL A 246 -9.59 32.92 6.32
N LEU A 247 -10.02 32.43 5.15
CA LEU A 247 -10.07 33.18 3.90
C LEU A 247 -11.51 33.39 3.47
N LYS A 248 -11.87 34.65 3.15
CA LYS A 248 -13.20 35.01 2.61
C LYS A 248 -13.09 35.24 1.11
N LYS A 249 -13.63 34.31 0.32
CA LYS A 249 -13.79 34.46 -1.12
C LYS A 249 -15.11 35.18 -1.42
N ARG A 250 -15.01 36.41 -1.93
CA ARG A 250 -16.17 37.25 -2.26
C ARG A 250 -16.57 37.17 -3.74
#